data_ea536d4d5f70240c69f2eec27a28f5b4
#
_entry.id   ea536d4d5f70240c69f2eec27a28f5b4
#
_cell.length_a   1.000
_cell.length_b   1.000
_cell.length_c   1.000
_cell.angle_alpha   90.00
_cell.angle_beta   90.00
_cell.angle_gamma   90.00
#
_symmetry.space_group_name_H-M   'P 1'
#
loop_
_entity.id
_entity.type
_entity.pdbx_description
1 polymer ?
#
loop_
_entity_poly.entity_id
_entity_poly.type
_entity_poly.pdbx_seq_one_letter_code
_entity_poly.pdbx_strand_id
1 'polypeptide(L)' 'MRVLGIESSCDETGIALYDTEKGLLAHALFSQIEMHAEYGGVVPELASRDHIQKALPLMQQVLDEAGLHRKDIDAVAYT' A
#
# COMPACT_ATOMS: atom_id res chain seq x y z
N MET A 1 -4.92 -0.99 19.22
CA MET A 1 -5.44 -0.38 17.97
C MET A 1 -4.62 -0.91 16.80
N ARG A 2 -5.31 -1.34 15.77
CA ARG A 2 -4.67 -1.75 14.51
C ARG A 2 -4.91 -0.69 13.45
N VAL A 3 -3.84 -0.20 12.85
CA VAL A 3 -3.86 0.88 11.88
C VAL A 3 -3.34 0.38 10.53
N LEU A 4 -4.11 0.59 9.48
CA LEU A 4 -3.68 0.33 8.12
C LEU A 4 -3.12 1.63 7.52
N GLY A 5 -1.84 1.63 7.19
CA GLY A 5 -1.18 2.77 6.56
C GLY A 5 -1.10 2.60 5.05
N ILE A 6 -1.48 3.63 4.33
CA ILE A 6 -1.44 3.64 2.87
C ILE A 6 -0.61 4.83 2.41
N GLU A 7 0.46 4.56 1.69
CA GLU A 7 1.25 5.59 1.04
C GLU A 7 1.18 5.38 -0.47
N SER A 8 0.77 6.42 -1.19
CA SER A 8 0.81 6.39 -2.65
C SER A 8 1.49 7.66 -3.14
N SER A 9 2.67 7.48 -3.71
CA SER A 9 3.42 8.53 -4.38
C SER A 9 3.37 8.29 -5.88
N CYS A 10 4.03 9.16 -6.67
CA CYS A 10 3.96 9.06 -8.13
C CYS A 10 4.44 7.72 -8.69
N ASP A 11 5.38 7.07 -8.04
CA ASP A 11 6.03 5.85 -8.54
C ASP A 11 5.96 4.66 -7.58
N GLU A 12 5.27 4.79 -6.43
CA GLU A 12 5.19 3.73 -5.44
C GLU A 12 3.81 3.66 -4.78
N THR A 13 3.41 2.44 -4.43
CA THR A 13 2.25 2.20 -3.57
C THR A 13 2.71 1.31 -2.42
N GLY A 14 2.57 1.80 -1.20
CA GLY A 14 2.96 1.10 0.01
C GLY A 14 1.77 0.90 0.93
N ILE A 15 1.67 -0.31 1.51
CA ILE A 15 0.66 -0.66 2.51
C ILE A 15 1.39 -1.23 3.72
N ALA A 16 1.02 -0.78 4.91
CA ALA A 16 1.57 -1.32 6.14
C ALA A 16 0.44 -1.52 7.16
N LEU A 17 0.57 -2.57 7.94
CA LEU A 17 -0.37 -2.86 9.03
C LEU A 17 0.41 -2.79 10.36
N TYR A 18 -0.02 -1.90 11.22
CA TYR A 18 0.64 -1.61 12.49
C TYR A 18 -0.31 -1.77 13.66
N ASP A 19 0.16 -2.44 14.70
CA ASP A 19 -0.57 -2.58 15.95
C ASP A 19 0.13 -1.73 17.01
N THR A 20 -0.61 -0.87 17.70
CA THR A 20 -0.03 0.02 18.71
C THR A 20 0.58 -0.72 19.90
N GLU A 21 0.23 -1.98 20.09
CA GLU A 21 0.79 -2.83 21.15
C GLU A 21 1.91 -3.74 20.64
N LYS A 22 1.77 -4.28 19.43
CA LYS A 22 2.70 -5.29 18.90
C LYS A 22 3.70 -4.74 17.88
N GLY A 23 3.48 -3.54 17.35
CA GLY A 23 4.32 -2.93 16.33
C GLY A 23 3.90 -3.30 14.92
N LEU A 24 4.84 -3.26 13.98
CA LEU A 24 4.58 -3.55 12.57
C LEU A 24 4.24 -5.03 12.40
N LEU A 25 3.05 -5.31 11.86
CA LEU A 25 2.57 -6.67 11.64
C LEU A 25 2.91 -7.20 10.25
N ALA A 26 2.73 -6.37 9.22
CA ALA A 26 3.02 -6.74 7.84
C ALA A 26 3.13 -5.49 6.98
N HIS A 27 3.82 -5.59 5.86
CA HIS A 27 3.90 -4.49 4.89
C HIS A 27 4.15 -5.04 3.49
N ALA A 28 3.77 -4.26 2.47
CA ALA A 28 4.03 -4.56 1.08
C ALA A 28 4.27 -3.26 0.32
N LEU A 29 5.13 -3.32 -0.68
CA LEU A 29 5.48 -2.17 -1.50
C LEU A 29 5.48 -2.59 -2.97
N PHE A 30 4.84 -1.79 -3.81
CA PHE A 30 4.91 -1.92 -5.25
C PHE A 30 5.51 -0.65 -5.85
N SER A 31 6.57 -0.80 -6.63
CA SER A 31 7.25 0.32 -7.29
C SER A 31 6.91 0.35 -8.78
N GLN A 32 6.68 1.55 -9.31
CA GLN A 32 6.38 1.80 -10.71
C GLN A 32 7.61 2.30 -11.48
N ILE A 33 8.79 2.24 -10.87
CA ILE A 33 10.00 2.83 -11.44
C ILE A 33 10.28 2.34 -12.87
N GLU A 34 10.18 1.03 -13.10
CA GLU A 34 10.41 0.45 -14.43
C GLU A 34 9.40 0.95 -15.47
N MET A 35 8.13 1.03 -15.11
CA MET A 35 7.09 1.51 -15.99
C MET A 35 7.33 2.97 -16.38
N HIS A 36 7.63 3.82 -15.43
CA HIS A 36 7.86 5.23 -15.70
C HIS A 36 9.17 5.48 -16.46
N ALA A 37 10.18 4.64 -16.26
CA ALA A 37 11.45 4.74 -16.96
C ALA A 37 11.30 4.61 -18.49
N GLU A 38 10.36 3.77 -18.96
CA GLU A 38 10.05 3.63 -20.38
C GLU A 38 9.58 4.93 -21.00
N TYR A 39 9.00 5.81 -20.21
CA TYR A 39 8.47 7.12 -20.66
C TYR A 39 9.39 8.28 -20.27
N GLY A 40 10.60 8.00 -19.78
CA GLY A 40 11.57 9.03 -19.41
C GLY A 40 11.31 9.70 -18.07
N GLY A 41 10.46 9.11 -17.24
CA GLY A 41 10.14 9.63 -15.91
C GLY A 41 8.69 9.35 -15.52
N VAL A 42 8.24 9.93 -14.42
CA VAL A 42 6.89 9.72 -13.90
C VAL A 42 5.84 10.25 -14.89
N VAL A 43 4.85 9.40 -15.19
CA VAL A 43 3.67 9.75 -15.97
C VAL A 43 2.47 9.78 -15.02
N PRO A 44 1.97 10.96 -14.60
CA PRO A 44 0.97 11.06 -13.53
C PRO A 44 -0.31 10.26 -13.77
N GLU A 45 -0.81 10.22 -15.00
CA GLU A 45 -2.02 9.47 -15.33
C GLU A 45 -1.82 7.96 -15.14
N LEU A 46 -0.68 7.42 -15.57
CA LEU A 46 -0.35 6.01 -15.40
C LEU A 46 -0.13 5.67 -13.94
N ALA A 47 0.55 6.56 -13.20
CA ALA A 47 0.76 6.37 -11.76
C ALA A 47 -0.55 6.29 -11.01
N SER A 48 -1.50 7.20 -11.29
CA SER A 48 -2.81 7.21 -10.65
C SER A 48 -3.57 5.92 -10.91
N ARG A 49 -3.61 5.45 -12.15
CA ARG A 49 -4.29 4.20 -12.50
C ARG A 49 -3.66 3.00 -11.80
N ASP A 50 -2.34 2.96 -11.75
CA ASP A 50 -1.63 1.84 -11.13
C ASP A 50 -1.84 1.80 -9.62
N HIS A 51 -1.88 2.95 -8.95
CA HIS A 51 -2.21 3.00 -7.52
C HIS A 51 -3.60 2.41 -7.24
N ILE A 52 -4.60 2.74 -8.06
CA ILE A 52 -5.94 2.19 -7.93
C ILE A 52 -5.93 0.67 -8.14
N GLN A 53 -5.21 0.19 -9.14
CA GLN A 53 -5.15 -1.24 -9.47
C GLN A 53 -4.39 -2.06 -8.44
N LYS A 54 -3.38 -1.47 -7.79
CA LYS A 54 -2.48 -2.22 -6.89
C LYS A 54 -2.84 -2.10 -5.41
N ALA A 55 -3.54 -1.04 -5.01
CA ALA A 55 -3.83 -0.81 -3.60
C ALA A 55 -4.64 -1.94 -2.96
N LEU A 56 -5.71 -2.41 -3.61
CA LEU A 56 -6.56 -3.47 -3.08
C LEU A 56 -5.84 -4.82 -2.96
N PRO A 57 -5.11 -5.29 -4.01
CA PRO A 57 -4.34 -6.53 -3.88
C PRO A 57 -3.25 -6.46 -2.81
N LEU A 58 -2.56 -5.33 -2.68
CA LEU A 58 -1.54 -5.17 -1.65
C LEU A 58 -2.14 -5.16 -0.26
N MET A 59 -3.29 -4.51 -0.08
CA MET A 59 -4.02 -4.51 1.18
C MET A 59 -4.40 -5.93 1.59
N GLN A 60 -4.93 -6.72 0.66
CA GLN A 60 -5.29 -8.10 0.93
C GLN A 60 -4.08 -8.95 1.28
N GLN A 61 -2.96 -8.75 0.57
CA GLN A 61 -1.70 -9.44 0.86
C GLN A 61 -1.24 -9.15 2.29
N VAL A 62 -1.26 -7.89 2.70
CA VAL A 62 -0.84 -7.47 4.04
C VAL A 62 -1.73 -8.07 5.12
N LEU A 63 -3.05 -8.08 4.90
CA LEU A 63 -4.00 -8.69 5.83
C LEU A 63 -3.78 -10.19 5.95
N ASP A 64 -3.57 -10.87 4.82
CA ASP A 64 -3.32 -12.32 4.80
C ASP A 64 -2.03 -12.67 5.54
N GLU A 65 -0.96 -11.90 5.34
CA GLU A 65 0.31 -12.12 6.05
C GLU A 65 0.16 -11.94 7.56
N ALA A 66 -0.68 -11.00 7.99
CA ALA A 66 -0.93 -10.76 9.42
C ALA A 66 -1.97 -11.71 10.02
N GLY A 67 -2.67 -12.49 9.20
CA GLY A 67 -3.74 -13.37 9.65
C GLY A 67 -4.98 -12.62 10.12
N LEU A 68 -5.26 -11.46 9.55
CA LEU A 68 -6.35 -10.58 9.95
C LEU A 68 -7.35 -10.36 8.82
N HIS A 69 -8.55 -9.90 9.20
CA HIS A 69 -9.59 -9.48 8.26
C HIS A 69 -9.72 -7.95 8.26
N ARG A 70 -10.38 -7.40 7.23
CA ARG A 70 -10.61 -5.96 7.15
C ARG A 70 -11.33 -5.39 8.37
N LYS A 71 -12.24 -6.16 8.94
CA LYS A 71 -12.99 -5.75 10.15
C LYS A 71 -12.13 -5.65 11.40
N ASP A 72 -10.92 -6.19 11.38
CA ASP A 72 -9.97 -6.10 12.49
C ASP A 72 -9.19 -4.78 12.50
N ILE A 73 -9.37 -3.94 11.48
CA ILE A 73 -8.70 -2.66 11.35
C ILE A 73 -9.51 -1.58 12.07
N ASP A 74 -8.86 -0.84 12.95
CA ASP A 74 -9.50 0.19 13.76
C ASP A 74 -9.40 1.58 13.11
N ALA A 75 -8.35 1.82 12.34
CA ALA A 75 -8.11 3.13 11.74
C ALA A 75 -7.31 2.99 10.43
N VAL A 76 -7.42 3.99 9.56
CA VAL A 76 -6.66 4.08 8.32
C VAL A 76 -5.92 5.40 8.29
N ALA A 77 -4.60 5.34 8.04
CA ALA A 77 -3.76 6.51 7.81
C ALA A 77 -3.29 6.50 6.36
N TYR A 78 -3.32 7.64 5.70
CA TYR A 78 -2.95 7.72 4.29
C TYR A 78 -2.26 9.04 3.94
N THR A 79 -1.50 9.02 2.89
CA THR A 79 -0.87 10.21 2.33
C THR A 79 -1.22 10.36 0.86
#